data_61080ea967577513d4ee6b7a05195f2d
#
_entry.id   61080ea967577513d4ee6b7a05195f2d
#
_cell.length_a   1.000
_cell.length_b   1.000
_cell.length_c   1.000
_cell.angle_alpha   90.00
_cell.angle_beta   90.00
_cell.angle_gamma   90.00
#
_symmetry.space_group_name_H-M   'P 1'
#
loop_
_entity.id
_entity.type
_entity.pdbx_description
1 polymer ?
#
loop_
_entity_poly.entity_id
_entity_poly.type
_entity_poly.pdbx_seq_one_letter_code
_entity_poly.pdbx_strand_id
1 'polypeptide(L)'
;MPLEIEAKLKVEDLAPVRSRLQNLGAKFVGDFREVNAIFDTEDRALLAEDKGLRVRTSRDAKTQAEICTVTYKGPRKHGAMKSREETEMIVESFDAATRLLQQLKFTQILSFEKRRQSWELGGCKVELDQLPHLGNFVEIEGASERAIQKVQQSLDLGQHPIVKTAYVGLMMTYLQDRGESDRMVRFPAS
;
A
#
# COMPACT_ATOMS: atom_id res chain seq x y z
N MET A 1 19.86 3.81 -1.02
CA MET A 1 18.59 3.08 -1.06
C MET A 1 17.75 3.68 -2.17
N PRO A 2 16.97 2.90 -2.91
CA PRO A 2 16.12 3.46 -3.95
C PRO A 2 15.08 4.39 -3.32
N LEU A 3 14.87 5.54 -3.93
CA LEU A 3 13.83 6.49 -3.58
C LEU A 3 12.56 6.05 -4.30
N GLU A 4 11.53 5.65 -3.57
CA GLU A 4 10.22 5.39 -4.15
C GLU A 4 9.46 6.70 -4.31
N ILE A 5 8.94 6.95 -5.50
CA ILE A 5 8.07 8.08 -5.82
C ILE A 5 6.74 7.50 -6.24
N GLU A 6 5.66 7.88 -5.56
CA GLU A 6 4.32 7.37 -5.83
C GLU A 6 3.26 8.48 -5.88
N ALA A 7 2.27 8.33 -6.75
CA ALA A 7 1.00 9.04 -6.70
C ALA A 7 -0.11 8.05 -6.34
N LYS A 8 -0.91 8.40 -5.34
CA LYS A 8 -2.10 7.64 -4.94
C LYS A 8 -3.35 8.46 -5.24
N LEU A 9 -4.32 7.86 -5.89
CA LEU A 9 -5.55 8.47 -6.36
C LEU A 9 -6.73 7.66 -5.86
N LYS A 10 -7.76 8.32 -5.35
CA LYS A 10 -9.01 7.65 -5.00
C LYS A 10 -9.91 7.60 -6.23
N VAL A 11 -10.51 6.45 -6.52
CA VAL A 11 -11.43 6.24 -7.63
C VAL A 11 -12.71 5.57 -7.14
N GLU A 12 -13.81 5.76 -7.87
CA GLU A 12 -15.09 5.10 -7.53
C GLU A 12 -15.08 3.64 -7.96
N ASP A 13 -14.56 3.37 -9.17
CA ASP A 13 -14.50 2.03 -9.75
C ASP A 13 -13.13 1.75 -10.39
N LEU A 14 -12.64 0.53 -10.22
CA LEU A 14 -11.39 0.06 -10.82
C LEU A 14 -11.58 -0.52 -12.23
N ALA A 15 -12.80 -0.88 -12.62
CA ALA A 15 -13.06 -1.53 -13.90
C ALA A 15 -12.68 -0.65 -15.12
N PRO A 16 -13.01 0.66 -15.16
CA PRO A 16 -12.58 1.53 -16.25
C PRO A 16 -11.06 1.64 -16.35
N VAL A 17 -10.35 1.75 -15.21
CA VAL A 17 -8.88 1.85 -15.18
C VAL A 17 -8.25 0.55 -15.66
N ARG A 18 -8.77 -0.60 -15.24
CA ARG A 18 -8.33 -1.93 -15.71
C ARG A 18 -8.50 -2.07 -17.22
N SER A 19 -9.66 -1.73 -17.74
CA SER A 19 -9.92 -1.79 -19.19
C SER A 19 -8.94 -0.91 -19.97
N ARG A 20 -8.63 0.26 -19.44
CA ARG A 20 -7.69 1.17 -20.07
C ARG A 20 -6.25 0.65 -20.03
N LEU A 21 -5.82 0.05 -18.91
CA LEU A 21 -4.52 -0.64 -18.82
C LEU A 21 -4.41 -1.73 -19.88
N GLN A 22 -5.44 -2.55 -20.06
CA GLN A 22 -5.48 -3.60 -21.08
C GLN A 22 -5.39 -3.01 -22.50
N ASN A 23 -6.16 -1.97 -22.80
CA ASN A 23 -6.18 -1.31 -24.12
C ASN A 23 -4.84 -0.63 -24.45
N LEU A 24 -4.10 -0.16 -23.45
CA LEU A 24 -2.78 0.43 -23.61
C LEU A 24 -1.66 -0.63 -23.67
N GLY A 25 -1.99 -1.92 -23.62
CA GLY A 25 -1.01 -3.00 -23.65
C GLY A 25 -0.17 -3.10 -22.38
N ALA A 26 -0.70 -2.65 -21.23
CA ALA A 26 -0.02 -2.82 -19.96
C ALA A 26 0.19 -4.29 -19.63
N LYS A 27 1.34 -4.62 -19.06
CA LYS A 27 1.65 -5.98 -18.63
C LYS A 27 0.99 -6.25 -17.28
N PHE A 28 0.10 -7.23 -17.23
CA PHE A 28 -0.46 -7.74 -15.99
C PHE A 28 0.61 -8.55 -15.23
N VAL A 29 0.83 -8.22 -13.97
CA VAL A 29 1.84 -8.86 -13.10
C VAL A 29 1.19 -9.88 -12.17
N GLY A 30 0.04 -9.56 -11.58
CA GLY A 30 -0.66 -10.48 -10.67
C GLY A 30 -1.86 -9.86 -9.96
N ASP A 31 -2.61 -10.74 -9.30
CA ASP A 31 -3.74 -10.40 -8.42
C ASP A 31 -3.45 -10.96 -7.03
N PHE A 32 -3.41 -10.09 -6.03
CA PHE A 32 -2.92 -10.41 -4.71
C PHE A 32 -3.94 -10.09 -3.63
N ARG A 33 -4.00 -10.97 -2.63
CA ARG A 33 -4.65 -10.69 -1.35
C ARG A 33 -3.56 -10.45 -0.32
N GLU A 34 -3.58 -9.26 0.27
CA GLU A 34 -2.58 -8.84 1.23
C GLU A 34 -3.19 -8.70 2.63
N VAL A 35 -2.43 -9.13 3.63
CA VAL A 35 -2.64 -8.78 5.03
C VAL A 35 -1.45 -7.94 5.47
N ASN A 36 -1.73 -6.75 5.94
CA ASN A 36 -0.72 -5.79 6.39
C ASN A 36 -0.85 -5.61 7.89
N ALA A 37 0.21 -5.87 8.64
CA ALA A 37 0.32 -5.57 10.06
C ALA A 37 1.33 -4.45 10.26
N ILE A 38 0.91 -3.40 10.95
CA ILE A 38 1.71 -2.21 11.22
C ILE A 38 2.19 -2.26 12.66
N PHE A 39 3.47 -2.03 12.84
CA PHE A 39 4.14 -2.08 14.13
C PHE A 39 4.71 -0.71 14.51
N ASP A 40 4.69 -0.42 15.80
CA ASP A 40 5.30 0.77 16.39
C ASP A 40 5.74 0.46 17.82
N THR A 41 6.53 1.33 18.40
CA THR A 41 6.82 1.33 19.82
C THR A 41 5.55 1.70 20.63
N GLU A 42 5.54 1.45 21.92
CA GLU A 42 4.41 1.77 22.79
C GLU A 42 4.10 3.28 22.79
N ASP A 43 5.15 4.11 22.76
CA ASP A 43 5.08 5.58 22.70
C ASP A 43 4.87 6.15 21.30
N ARG A 44 4.69 5.30 20.28
CA ARG A 44 4.46 5.71 18.89
C ARG A 44 5.62 6.49 18.25
N ALA A 45 6.85 6.15 18.59
CA ALA A 45 8.03 6.87 18.12
C ALA A 45 8.20 6.84 16.59
N LEU A 46 7.88 5.73 15.91
CA LEU A 46 7.96 5.66 14.46
C LEU A 46 6.95 6.61 13.79
N LEU A 47 5.71 6.59 14.26
CA LEU A 47 4.66 7.46 13.72
C LEU A 47 4.97 8.95 13.97
N ALA A 48 5.49 9.29 15.15
CA ALA A 48 5.89 10.66 15.51
C ALA A 48 6.99 11.20 14.57
N GLU A 49 7.86 10.32 14.07
CA GLU A 49 8.93 10.66 13.14
C GLU A 49 8.58 10.43 11.66
N ASP A 50 7.29 10.24 11.34
CA ASP A 50 6.80 9.92 9.98
C ASP A 50 7.45 8.66 9.38
N LYS A 51 7.82 7.71 10.22
CA LYS A 51 8.38 6.41 9.87
C LYS A 51 7.32 5.32 9.91
N GLY A 52 7.61 4.15 9.36
CA GLY A 52 6.70 3.02 9.42
C GLY A 52 7.42 1.68 9.42
N LEU A 53 6.86 0.73 10.12
CA LEU A 53 7.31 -0.66 10.15
C LEU A 53 6.13 -1.57 9.85
N ARG A 54 6.24 -2.39 8.82
CA ARG A 54 5.16 -3.25 8.33
C ARG A 54 5.65 -4.68 8.16
N VAL A 55 4.85 -5.63 8.60
CA VAL A 55 4.91 -7.02 8.14
C VAL A 55 3.74 -7.25 7.19
N ARG A 56 4.01 -7.79 6.01
CA ARG A 56 2.98 -8.06 4.99
C ARG A 56 3.06 -9.51 4.55
N THR A 57 1.91 -10.15 4.48
CA THR A 57 1.71 -11.37 3.71
C THR A 57 1.00 -11.02 2.42
N SER A 58 1.53 -11.46 1.29
CA SER A 58 0.94 -11.30 -0.05
C SER A 58 0.73 -12.68 -0.66
N ARG A 59 -0.53 -13.02 -0.97
CA ARG A 59 -0.92 -14.29 -1.58
C ARG A 59 -1.42 -14.04 -2.98
N ASP A 60 -0.79 -14.67 -3.96
CA ASP A 60 -1.26 -14.65 -5.35
C ASP A 60 -2.58 -15.42 -5.48
N ALA A 61 -3.60 -14.77 -6.05
CA ALA A 61 -4.95 -15.33 -6.15
C ALA A 61 -5.04 -16.57 -7.05
N LYS A 62 -4.13 -16.68 -8.04
CA LYS A 62 -4.11 -17.78 -9.01
C LYS A 62 -3.27 -18.96 -8.53
N THR A 63 -2.05 -18.71 -8.12
CA THR A 63 -1.09 -19.76 -7.74
C THR A 63 -1.17 -20.15 -6.28
N GLN A 64 -1.81 -19.33 -5.44
CA GLN A 64 -1.85 -19.42 -3.99
C GLN A 64 -0.46 -19.32 -3.32
N ALA A 65 0.58 -19.00 -4.09
CA ALA A 65 1.90 -18.73 -3.56
C ALA A 65 1.85 -17.53 -2.61
N GLU A 66 2.53 -17.65 -1.49
CA GLU A 66 2.54 -16.64 -0.43
C GLU A 66 3.97 -16.15 -0.21
N ILE A 67 4.13 -14.85 -0.11
CA ILE A 67 5.39 -14.19 0.23
C ILE A 67 5.14 -13.32 1.45
N CYS A 68 6.02 -13.42 2.44
CA CYS A 68 6.01 -12.56 3.61
C CYS A 68 7.19 -11.59 3.55
N THR A 69 6.92 -10.30 3.81
CA THR A 69 7.95 -9.24 3.82
C THR A 69 7.88 -8.40 5.08
N VAL A 70 9.04 -7.92 5.52
CA VAL A 70 9.18 -6.85 6.51
C VAL A 70 9.68 -5.62 5.79
N THR A 71 8.96 -4.50 5.92
CA THR A 71 9.32 -3.22 5.29
C THR A 71 9.48 -2.16 6.35
N TYR A 72 10.64 -1.52 6.39
CA TYR A 72 10.86 -0.26 7.10
C TYR A 72 10.74 0.90 6.11
N LYS A 73 9.96 1.91 6.49
CA LYS A 73 9.72 3.12 5.70
C LYS A 73 10.30 4.31 6.45
N GLY A 74 11.26 4.99 5.84
CA GLY A 74 11.81 6.23 6.35
C GLY A 74 10.83 7.41 6.27
N PRO A 75 11.18 8.58 6.82
CA PRO A 75 10.34 9.77 6.77
C PRO A 75 10.12 10.24 5.33
N ARG A 76 8.96 10.81 5.07
CA ARG A 76 8.62 11.35 3.74
C ARG A 76 9.51 12.55 3.42
N LYS A 77 9.96 12.61 2.16
CA LYS A 77 10.64 13.78 1.61
C LYS A 77 9.59 14.79 1.11
N HIS A 78 9.92 16.06 1.20
CA HIS A 78 9.05 17.12 0.67
C HIS A 78 8.99 17.05 -0.86
N GLY A 79 7.76 17.10 -1.43
CA GLY A 79 7.54 17.04 -2.88
C GLY A 79 6.05 17.10 -3.23
N ALA A 80 5.75 17.22 -4.54
CA ALA A 80 4.38 17.16 -5.05
C ALA A 80 3.79 15.76 -4.90
N MET A 81 4.63 14.74 -5.09
CA MET A 81 4.30 13.32 -4.87
C MET A 81 4.99 12.81 -3.62
N LYS A 82 4.45 11.73 -3.08
CA LYS A 82 5.03 11.09 -1.90
C LYS A 82 6.31 10.35 -2.28
N SER A 83 7.39 10.64 -1.58
CA SER A 83 8.65 9.91 -1.74
C SER A 83 9.32 9.65 -0.41
N ARG A 84 9.93 8.46 -0.26
CA ARG A 84 10.68 8.04 0.93
C ARG A 84 11.66 6.93 0.60
N GLU A 85 12.59 6.72 1.50
CA GLU A 85 13.45 5.54 1.45
C GLU A 85 12.74 4.35 2.09
N GLU A 86 12.82 3.22 1.43
CA GLU A 86 12.26 1.97 1.94
C GLU A 86 13.34 0.87 1.96
N THR A 87 13.30 0.08 3.02
CA THR A 87 14.11 -1.14 3.14
C THR A 87 13.15 -2.30 3.33
N GLU A 88 13.13 -3.22 2.37
CA GLU A 88 12.28 -4.40 2.41
C GLU A 88 13.13 -5.67 2.39
N MET A 89 12.70 -6.67 3.15
CA MET A 89 13.29 -8.00 3.17
C MET A 89 12.20 -9.07 3.16
N ILE A 90 12.45 -10.16 2.44
CA ILE A 90 11.61 -11.36 2.50
C ILE A 90 11.97 -12.10 3.79
N VAL A 91 10.94 -12.59 4.47
CA VAL A 91 11.07 -13.37 5.70
C VAL A 91 10.32 -14.69 5.57
N GLU A 92 10.71 -15.67 6.36
CA GLU A 92 10.19 -17.04 6.28
C GLU A 92 8.68 -17.11 6.58
N SER A 93 8.22 -16.39 7.61
CA SER A 93 6.80 -16.38 7.98
C SER A 93 6.39 -15.10 8.71
N PHE A 94 5.10 -14.81 8.62
CA PHE A 94 4.46 -13.70 9.34
C PHE A 94 4.63 -13.84 10.86
N ASP A 95 4.43 -15.05 11.39
CA ASP A 95 4.51 -15.31 12.83
C ASP A 95 5.93 -15.16 13.38
N ALA A 96 6.94 -15.63 12.62
CA ALA A 96 8.34 -15.46 13.03
C ALA A 96 8.74 -13.98 13.06
N ALA A 97 8.38 -13.22 12.01
CA ALA A 97 8.63 -11.78 11.94
C ALA A 97 7.92 -11.02 13.07
N THR A 98 6.65 -11.34 13.32
CA THR A 98 5.85 -10.72 14.38
C THR A 98 6.45 -11.00 15.76
N ARG A 99 6.81 -12.25 16.07
CA ARG A 99 7.45 -12.60 17.33
C ARG A 99 8.78 -11.87 17.53
N LEU A 100 9.61 -11.78 16.48
CA LEU A 100 10.87 -11.04 16.55
C LEU A 100 10.61 -9.56 16.89
N LEU A 101 9.68 -8.90 16.20
CA LEU A 101 9.35 -7.51 16.46
C LEU A 101 8.82 -7.30 17.89
N GLN A 102 8.00 -8.23 18.41
CA GLN A 102 7.50 -8.19 19.79
C GLN A 102 8.63 -8.32 20.81
N GLN A 103 9.61 -9.20 20.58
CA GLN A 103 10.79 -9.32 21.43
C GLN A 103 11.63 -8.03 21.42
N LEU A 104 11.65 -7.30 20.30
CA LEU A 104 12.28 -5.99 20.15
C LEU A 104 11.39 -4.84 20.68
N LYS A 105 10.30 -5.15 21.41
CA LYS A 105 9.37 -4.18 22.00
C LYS A 105 8.52 -3.37 21.02
N PHE A 106 8.38 -3.84 19.79
CA PHE A 106 7.37 -3.29 18.87
C PHE A 106 6.02 -3.96 19.14
N THR A 107 4.94 -3.19 19.08
CA THR A 107 3.57 -3.67 19.20
C THR A 107 2.81 -3.50 17.88
N GLN A 108 1.95 -4.45 17.56
CA GLN A 108 1.06 -4.30 16.41
C GLN A 108 -0.02 -3.26 16.73
N ILE A 109 -0.07 -2.19 15.96
CA ILE A 109 -0.98 -1.06 16.17
C ILE A 109 -2.18 -1.06 15.25
N LEU A 110 -2.08 -1.77 14.12
CA LEU A 110 -3.12 -1.90 13.12
C LEU A 110 -2.86 -3.15 12.28
N SER A 111 -3.91 -3.83 11.87
CA SER A 111 -3.86 -4.81 10.78
C SER A 111 -5.00 -4.55 9.80
N PHE A 112 -4.73 -4.67 8.50
CA PHE A 112 -5.77 -4.52 7.49
C PHE A 112 -5.51 -5.38 6.26
N GLU A 113 -6.61 -5.82 5.65
CA GLU A 113 -6.60 -6.53 4.38
C GLU A 113 -6.60 -5.55 3.22
N LYS A 114 -6.06 -6.01 2.09
CA LYS A 114 -6.10 -5.30 0.82
C LYS A 114 -6.16 -6.30 -0.32
N ARG A 115 -6.96 -6.02 -1.35
CA ARG A 115 -6.91 -6.70 -2.64
C ARG A 115 -6.17 -5.81 -3.62
N ARG A 116 -5.21 -6.36 -4.37
CA ARG A 116 -4.31 -5.61 -5.25
C ARG A 116 -4.16 -6.29 -6.59
N GLN A 117 -4.38 -5.57 -7.68
CA GLN A 117 -3.94 -5.99 -9.01
C GLN A 117 -2.76 -5.14 -9.45
N SER A 118 -1.67 -5.81 -9.82
CA SER A 118 -0.42 -5.17 -10.20
C SER A 118 -0.23 -5.21 -11.72
N TRP A 119 0.17 -4.07 -12.28
CA TRP A 119 0.41 -3.84 -13.71
C TRP A 119 1.70 -3.06 -13.93
N GLU A 120 2.30 -3.22 -15.12
CA GLU A 120 3.42 -2.41 -15.59
C GLU A 120 3.00 -1.63 -16.84
N LEU A 121 3.18 -0.31 -16.84
CA LEU A 121 2.88 0.58 -17.97
C LEU A 121 3.87 1.73 -18.02
N GLY A 122 4.51 1.95 -19.18
CA GLY A 122 5.37 3.11 -19.40
C GLY A 122 6.54 3.25 -18.44
N GLY A 123 7.08 2.13 -17.95
CA GLY A 123 8.15 2.10 -16.96
C GLY A 123 7.71 2.41 -15.52
N CYS A 124 6.40 2.49 -15.29
CA CYS A 124 5.80 2.63 -13.98
C CYS A 124 5.10 1.33 -13.57
N LYS A 125 5.03 1.10 -12.26
CA LYS A 125 4.17 0.11 -11.65
C LYS A 125 2.82 0.77 -11.35
N VAL A 126 1.73 0.13 -11.74
CA VAL A 126 0.36 0.61 -11.50
C VAL A 126 -0.37 -0.43 -10.66
N GLU A 127 -0.82 -0.02 -9.50
CA GLU A 127 -1.51 -0.86 -8.54
C GLU A 127 -2.97 -0.44 -8.43
N LEU A 128 -3.87 -1.38 -8.68
CA LEU A 128 -5.31 -1.22 -8.45
C LEU A 128 -5.65 -1.82 -7.11
N ASP A 129 -5.88 -0.97 -6.11
CA ASP A 129 -6.09 -1.36 -4.73
C ASP A 129 -7.55 -1.24 -4.32
N GLN A 130 -8.06 -2.26 -3.66
CA GLN A 130 -9.32 -2.22 -2.94
C GLN A 130 -9.05 -2.42 -1.44
N LEU A 131 -9.58 -1.53 -0.61
CA LEU A 131 -9.45 -1.59 0.85
C LEU A 131 -10.82 -1.69 1.51
N PRO A 132 -10.96 -2.48 2.58
CA PRO A 132 -12.21 -2.55 3.33
C PRO A 132 -12.59 -1.15 3.82
N HIS A 133 -13.86 -0.79 3.68
CA HIS A 133 -14.46 0.47 4.10
C HIS A 133 -13.93 1.75 3.44
N LEU A 134 -12.70 1.75 2.90
CA LEU A 134 -12.12 2.93 2.23
C LEU A 134 -12.40 2.97 0.74
N GLY A 135 -12.73 1.81 0.12
CA GLY A 135 -13.01 1.70 -1.31
C GLY A 135 -11.76 1.52 -2.17
N ASN A 136 -11.76 2.13 -3.35
CA ASN A 136 -10.82 1.85 -4.42
C ASN A 136 -9.78 2.95 -4.60
N PHE A 137 -8.55 2.54 -4.88
CA PHE A 137 -7.43 3.44 -5.13
C PHE A 137 -6.59 2.94 -6.30
N VAL A 138 -5.91 3.89 -6.95
CA VAL A 138 -4.85 3.60 -7.92
C VAL A 138 -3.56 4.19 -7.38
N GLU A 139 -2.53 3.36 -7.23
CA GLU A 139 -1.17 3.82 -6.92
C GLU A 139 -0.33 3.68 -8.19
N ILE A 140 0.42 4.73 -8.54
CA ILE A 140 1.34 4.74 -9.67
C ILE A 140 2.71 5.08 -9.09
N GLU A 141 3.63 4.12 -9.19
CA GLU A 141 5.01 4.23 -8.73
C GLU A 141 5.95 4.28 -9.93
N GLY A 142 6.95 5.16 -9.89
CA GLY A 142 7.88 5.31 -10.99
C GLY A 142 9.17 6.03 -10.61
N ALA A 143 10.12 6.04 -11.55
CA ALA A 143 11.44 6.64 -11.34
C ALA A 143 11.42 8.18 -11.27
N SER A 144 10.33 8.83 -11.71
CA SER A 144 10.19 10.29 -11.67
C SER A 144 8.72 10.73 -11.66
N GLU A 145 8.46 11.90 -11.08
CA GLU A 145 7.11 12.52 -11.13
C GLU A 145 6.59 12.67 -12.56
N ARG A 146 7.46 13.01 -13.52
CA ARG A 146 7.09 13.14 -14.95
C ARG A 146 6.61 11.81 -15.56
N ALA A 147 7.25 10.69 -15.23
CA ALA A 147 6.83 9.36 -15.69
C ALA A 147 5.46 9.00 -15.11
N ILE A 148 5.27 9.24 -13.83
CA ILE A 148 4.00 9.01 -13.12
C ILE A 148 2.88 9.85 -13.71
N GLN A 149 3.10 11.15 -13.93
CA GLN A 149 2.10 12.05 -14.51
C GLN A 149 1.69 11.62 -15.93
N LYS A 150 2.65 11.16 -16.75
CA LYS A 150 2.37 10.65 -18.10
C LYS A 150 1.45 9.41 -18.05
N VAL A 151 1.74 8.46 -17.15
CA VAL A 151 0.91 7.27 -16.96
C VAL A 151 -0.46 7.66 -16.40
N GLN A 152 -0.52 8.56 -15.43
CA GLN A 152 -1.76 9.08 -14.84
C GLN A 152 -2.67 9.69 -15.94
N GLN A 153 -2.10 10.50 -16.84
CA GLN A 153 -2.83 11.08 -17.97
C GLN A 153 -3.33 10.01 -18.94
N SER A 154 -2.48 9.02 -19.28
CA SER A 154 -2.87 7.93 -20.20
C SER A 154 -4.00 7.05 -19.64
N LEU A 155 -4.17 7.02 -18.32
CA LEU A 155 -5.25 6.32 -17.62
C LEU A 155 -6.51 7.17 -17.39
N ASP A 156 -6.59 8.41 -17.92
CA ASP A 156 -7.65 9.41 -17.66
C ASP A 156 -7.78 9.82 -16.18
N LEU A 157 -6.69 9.70 -15.45
CA LEU A 157 -6.65 10.04 -14.02
C LEU A 157 -6.00 11.41 -13.75
N GLY A 158 -5.69 12.18 -14.80
CA GLY A 158 -4.96 13.44 -14.73
C GLY A 158 -5.63 14.51 -13.86
N GLN A 159 -6.95 14.48 -13.72
CA GLN A 159 -7.72 15.43 -12.92
C GLN A 159 -8.03 14.93 -11.50
N HIS A 160 -7.66 13.69 -11.17
CA HIS A 160 -7.89 13.15 -9.83
C HIS A 160 -6.89 13.74 -8.82
N PRO A 161 -7.33 14.21 -7.66
CA PRO A 161 -6.43 14.75 -6.66
C PRO A 161 -5.56 13.65 -6.07
N ILE A 162 -4.28 13.97 -5.82
CA ILE A 162 -3.35 13.06 -5.16
C ILE A 162 -3.69 12.95 -3.67
N VAL A 163 -3.91 11.73 -3.21
CA VAL A 163 -4.14 11.41 -1.79
C VAL A 163 -2.79 11.27 -1.09
N LYS A 164 -2.38 12.28 -0.35
CA LYS A 164 -1.08 12.30 0.36
C LYS A 164 -1.03 11.40 1.60
N THR A 165 -2.19 11.11 2.20
CA THR A 165 -2.29 10.28 3.40
C THR A 165 -2.01 8.80 3.06
N ALA A 166 -1.16 8.13 3.85
CA ALA A 166 -0.92 6.70 3.71
C ALA A 166 -2.17 5.88 4.09
N TYR A 167 -2.30 4.64 3.59
CA TYR A 167 -3.45 3.77 3.96
C TYR A 167 -3.57 3.58 5.46
N VAL A 168 -2.47 3.48 6.18
CA VAL A 168 -2.46 3.42 7.66
C VAL A 168 -3.18 4.62 8.27
N GLY A 169 -2.86 5.84 7.81
CA GLY A 169 -3.51 7.05 8.29
C GLY A 169 -5.00 7.08 7.96
N LEU A 170 -5.39 6.71 6.72
CA LEU A 170 -6.79 6.62 6.32
C LEU A 170 -7.58 5.61 7.17
N MET A 171 -7.00 4.44 7.44
CA MET A 171 -7.60 3.42 8.30
C MET A 171 -7.73 3.87 9.75
N MET A 172 -6.71 4.52 10.29
CA MET A 172 -6.73 5.04 11.67
C MET A 172 -7.81 6.12 11.83
N THR A 173 -7.94 7.04 10.86
CA THR A 173 -9.02 8.04 10.86
C THR A 173 -10.39 7.37 10.79
N TYR A 174 -10.57 6.39 9.88
CA TYR A 174 -11.82 5.64 9.77
C TYR A 174 -12.23 4.98 11.10
N LEU A 175 -11.30 4.30 11.77
CA LEU A 175 -11.56 3.65 13.06
C LEU A 175 -11.86 4.65 14.19
N GLN A 176 -11.16 5.79 14.20
CA GLN A 176 -11.35 6.85 15.17
C GLN A 176 -12.74 7.49 15.03
N ASP A 177 -13.15 7.82 13.81
CA ASP A 177 -14.44 8.45 13.52
C ASP A 177 -15.63 7.57 13.93
N ARG A 178 -15.42 6.24 13.99
CA ARG A 178 -16.43 5.26 14.41
C ARG A 178 -16.35 4.86 15.87
N GLY A 179 -15.33 5.32 16.58
CA GLY A 179 -15.09 4.89 17.96
C GLY A 179 -14.72 3.39 18.06
N GLU A 180 -14.23 2.78 16.97
CA GLU A 180 -13.87 1.37 16.94
C GLU A 180 -12.52 1.15 17.63
N SER A 181 -12.51 0.27 18.63
CA SER A 181 -11.30 -0.14 19.34
C SER A 181 -10.56 -1.29 18.67
N ASP A 182 -11.26 -2.10 17.85
CA ASP A 182 -10.63 -3.17 17.09
C ASP A 182 -9.70 -2.57 16.04
N ARG A 183 -8.49 -3.05 16.04
CA ARG A 183 -7.42 -2.62 15.12
C ARG A 183 -7.20 -3.60 13.98
N MET A 184 -8.19 -4.47 13.70
CA MET A 184 -8.16 -5.45 12.62
C MET A 184 -9.25 -5.14 11.60
N VAL A 185 -8.89 -4.54 10.46
CA VAL A 185 -9.82 -4.14 9.40
C VAL A 185 -9.80 -5.16 8.27
N ARG A 186 -10.90 -5.88 8.09
CA ARG A 186 -11.03 -6.97 7.11
C ARG A 186 -12.17 -6.71 6.14
N PHE A 187 -12.12 -7.37 4.99
CA PHE A 187 -13.31 -7.46 4.15
C PHE A 187 -14.41 -8.24 4.88
N PRO A 188 -15.70 -7.90 4.64
CA PRO A 188 -16.80 -8.75 5.12
C PRO A 188 -16.59 -10.19 4.68
N ALA A 189 -16.97 -11.14 5.55
CA ALA A 189 -17.00 -12.55 5.17
C ALA A 189 -17.98 -12.72 4.01
N SER A 190 -17.52 -13.35 2.92
CA SER A 190 -18.31 -13.67 1.74
C SER A 190 -19.17 -14.89 1.98
#